data_75748f851b7d5d11c9c266413aea40b8
#
_entry.id   75748f851b7d5d11c9c266413aea40b8
#
_cell.length_a   1.000
_cell.length_b   1.000
_cell.length_c   1.000
_cell.angle_alpha   90.00
_cell.angle_beta   90.00
_cell.angle_gamma   90.00
#
_symmetry.space_group_name_H-M   'P 1'
#
loop_
_entity.id
_entity.type
_entity.pdbx_description
1 polymer ?
#
loop_
_entity_poly.entity_id
_entity_poly.type
_entity_poly.pdbx_seq_one_letter_code
_entity_poly.pdbx_strand_id
1 'polypeptide(L)'
;MPKTIIIQGSSKSFGNTHKIVKYLSSNEQYDVIDLKTKNIGPFDYDFANATDDFLPLMEKIITNYDTIIFATPVYWYSMSGILKDFFDRLSDLLHYRKELGRQMKGKRMAMISNSNENDLKDGFTMPFKASASYLGMTYLGDTHTW
;
A
#
# COMPACT_ATOMS: atom_id res chain seq x y z
N MET A 1 -7.42 13.18 -15.85
CA MET A 1 -8.39 12.32 -15.12
C MET A 1 -7.71 11.70 -13.92
N PRO A 2 -8.32 11.73 -12.73
CA PRO A 2 -7.80 11.02 -11.56
C PRO A 2 -7.70 9.53 -11.84
N LYS A 3 -6.59 8.93 -11.41
CA LYS A 3 -6.36 7.49 -11.58
C LYS A 3 -6.12 6.85 -10.22
N THR A 4 -6.62 5.64 -10.08
CA THR A 4 -6.50 4.84 -8.85
C THR A 4 -5.72 3.58 -9.13
N ILE A 5 -4.84 3.25 -8.19
CA ILE A 5 -4.10 1.99 -8.20
C ILE A 5 -4.38 1.23 -6.91
N ILE A 6 -4.52 -0.10 -7.03
CA ILE A 6 -4.60 -0.99 -5.87
C ILE A 6 -3.24 -1.64 -5.68
N ILE A 7 -2.70 -1.54 -4.48
CA ILE A 7 -1.48 -2.25 -4.08
C ILE A 7 -1.91 -3.46 -3.25
N GLN A 8 -1.79 -4.64 -3.85
CA GLN A 8 -2.12 -5.90 -3.19
C GLN A 8 -0.94 -6.38 -2.37
N GLY A 9 -1.11 -6.42 -1.05
CA GLY A 9 -0.07 -6.83 -0.12
C GLY A 9 -0.39 -8.15 0.58
N SER A 10 -0.52 -9.23 -0.19
CA SER A 10 -0.71 -10.57 0.36
C SER A 10 0.51 -11.43 0.06
N SER A 11 0.86 -12.33 0.97
CA SER A 11 1.89 -13.34 0.72
C SER A 11 1.45 -14.39 -0.29
N LYS A 12 0.20 -14.33 -0.73
CA LYS A 12 -0.39 -15.26 -1.70
C LYS A 12 -1.04 -14.47 -2.82
N SER A 13 -0.52 -14.59 -4.04
CA SER A 13 -0.97 -13.80 -5.19
C SER A 13 -2.43 -14.06 -5.58
N PHE A 14 -2.92 -15.29 -5.44
CA PHE A 14 -4.26 -15.71 -5.87
C PHE A 14 -5.12 -16.24 -4.72
N GLY A 15 -5.05 -15.60 -3.56
CA GLY A 15 -5.84 -15.95 -2.39
C GLY A 15 -7.09 -15.08 -2.23
N ASN A 16 -7.57 -14.97 -0.98
CA ASN A 16 -8.79 -14.21 -0.68
C ASN A 16 -8.65 -12.72 -0.94
N THR A 17 -7.49 -12.14 -0.63
CA THR A 17 -7.24 -10.72 -0.95
C THR A 17 -7.35 -10.47 -2.45
N HIS A 18 -6.80 -11.36 -3.26
CA HIS A 18 -6.87 -11.25 -4.71
C HIS A 18 -8.31 -11.24 -5.25
N LYS A 19 -9.20 -12.04 -4.66
CA LYS A 19 -10.61 -12.09 -5.07
C LYS A 19 -11.27 -10.72 -4.93
N ILE A 20 -11.01 -10.04 -3.82
CA ILE A 20 -11.55 -8.71 -3.56
C ILE A 20 -10.93 -7.68 -4.51
N VAL A 21 -9.62 -7.73 -4.69
CA VAL A 21 -8.88 -6.84 -5.59
C VAL A 21 -9.39 -7.01 -7.03
N LYS A 22 -9.56 -8.26 -7.47
CA LYS A 22 -10.08 -8.55 -8.81
C LYS A 22 -11.48 -7.99 -9.02
N TYR A 23 -12.35 -8.16 -8.03
CA TYR A 23 -13.70 -7.61 -8.08
C TYR A 23 -13.69 -6.09 -8.24
N LEU A 24 -12.92 -5.40 -7.41
CA LEU A 24 -12.83 -3.93 -7.46
C LEU A 24 -12.19 -3.45 -8.76
N SER A 25 -11.07 -4.04 -9.15
CA SER A 25 -10.36 -3.60 -10.34
C SER A 25 -11.17 -3.79 -11.61
N SER A 26 -11.95 -4.87 -11.70
CA SER A 26 -12.80 -5.15 -12.86
C SER A 26 -13.98 -4.19 -12.93
N ASN A 27 -14.63 -3.88 -11.79
CA ASN A 27 -15.81 -3.02 -11.76
C ASN A 27 -15.46 -1.54 -11.94
N GLU A 28 -14.32 -1.10 -11.38
CA GLU A 28 -13.92 0.32 -11.38
C GLU A 28 -12.80 0.62 -12.38
N GLN A 29 -12.29 -0.41 -13.04
CA GLN A 29 -11.15 -0.28 -13.97
C GLN A 29 -9.90 0.30 -13.30
N TYR A 30 -9.62 -0.11 -12.06
CA TYR A 30 -8.41 0.27 -11.35
C TYR A 30 -7.23 -0.59 -11.78
N ASP A 31 -6.05 0.01 -11.86
CA ASP A 31 -4.81 -0.74 -12.05
C ASP A 31 -4.42 -1.45 -10.76
N VAL A 32 -3.69 -2.56 -10.88
CA VAL A 32 -3.31 -3.39 -9.74
C VAL A 32 -1.81 -3.67 -9.78
N ILE A 33 -1.17 -3.58 -8.62
CA ILE A 33 0.19 -4.07 -8.42
C ILE A 33 0.14 -5.13 -7.32
N ASP A 34 0.68 -6.31 -7.61
CA ASP A 34 0.84 -7.40 -6.65
C ASP A 34 2.26 -7.36 -6.10
N LEU A 35 2.40 -6.96 -4.84
CA LEU A 35 3.72 -6.85 -4.20
C LEU A 35 4.46 -8.18 -4.12
N LYS A 36 3.73 -9.31 -4.13
CA LYS A 36 4.36 -10.64 -4.14
C LYS A 36 5.24 -10.85 -5.37
N THR A 37 4.94 -10.18 -6.48
CA THR A 37 5.70 -10.28 -7.72
C THR A 37 6.89 -9.32 -7.79
N LYS A 38 7.06 -8.48 -6.77
CA LYS A 38 8.11 -7.45 -6.75
C LYS A 38 9.24 -7.86 -5.81
N ASN A 39 10.45 -7.44 -6.15
CA ASN A 39 11.62 -7.60 -5.29
C ASN A 39 11.78 -6.33 -4.45
N ILE A 40 11.16 -6.31 -3.28
CA ILE A 40 11.22 -5.19 -2.35
C ILE A 40 11.75 -5.71 -1.03
N GLY A 41 12.99 -5.35 -0.70
CA GLY A 41 13.62 -5.71 0.56
C GLY A 41 13.16 -4.82 1.71
N PRO A 42 13.49 -5.19 2.94
CA PRO A 42 13.17 -4.39 4.11
C PRO A 42 13.91 -3.05 4.11
N PHE A 43 13.44 -2.13 4.93
CA PHE A 43 14.16 -0.88 5.16
C PHE A 43 15.53 -1.14 5.77
N ASP A 44 16.53 -0.40 5.30
CA ASP A 44 17.88 -0.44 5.81
C ASP A 44 18.39 1.00 5.98
N TYR A 45 18.99 1.30 7.13
CA TYR A 45 19.45 2.67 7.43
C TYR A 45 20.54 3.15 6.48
N ASP A 46 21.29 2.25 5.88
CA ASP A 46 22.30 2.58 4.88
C ASP A 46 21.80 2.48 3.44
N PHE A 47 20.48 2.30 3.27
CA PHE A 47 19.81 2.19 1.96
C PHE A 47 20.38 1.06 1.10
N ALA A 48 20.70 -0.08 1.73
CA ALA A 48 21.29 -1.23 1.03
C ALA A 48 20.38 -1.79 -0.07
N ASN A 49 19.06 -1.59 0.03
CA ASN A 49 18.09 -2.07 -0.94
C ASN A 49 17.62 -0.98 -1.93
N ALA A 50 18.35 0.13 -2.04
CA ALA A 50 17.93 1.29 -2.86
C ALA A 50 17.80 0.96 -4.35
N THR A 51 18.40 -0.13 -4.83
CA THR A 51 18.34 -0.53 -6.25
C THR A 51 17.34 -1.65 -6.53
N ASP A 52 16.52 -2.03 -5.55
CA ASP A 52 15.45 -3.01 -5.78
C ASP A 52 14.23 -2.38 -6.49
N ASP A 53 13.09 -3.06 -6.49
CA ASP A 53 11.91 -2.60 -7.24
C ASP A 53 11.16 -1.43 -6.58
N PHE A 54 11.48 -1.05 -5.34
CA PHE A 54 10.67 -0.09 -4.59
C PHE A 54 10.65 1.30 -5.24
N LEU A 55 11.82 1.88 -5.47
CA LEU A 55 11.90 3.26 -6.00
C LEU A 55 11.32 3.38 -7.40
N PRO A 56 11.61 2.48 -8.36
CA PRO A 56 10.96 2.53 -9.67
C PRO A 56 9.43 2.40 -9.57
N LEU A 57 8.95 1.55 -8.66
CA LEU A 57 7.52 1.39 -8.43
C LEU A 57 6.89 2.67 -7.88
N MET A 58 7.52 3.29 -6.88
CA MET A 58 7.02 4.55 -6.30
C MET A 58 7.04 5.69 -7.31
N GLU A 59 8.05 5.77 -8.13
CA GLU A 59 8.13 6.77 -9.20
C GLU A 59 6.97 6.62 -10.17
N LYS A 60 6.65 5.40 -10.58
CA LYS A 60 5.49 5.10 -11.40
C LYS A 60 4.17 5.49 -10.73
N ILE A 61 4.00 5.14 -9.46
CA ILE A 61 2.78 5.43 -8.70
C ILE A 61 2.60 6.95 -8.56
N ILE A 62 3.64 7.64 -8.14
CA ILE A 62 3.59 9.09 -7.91
C ILE A 62 3.28 9.84 -9.20
N THR A 63 3.85 9.41 -10.31
CA THR A 63 3.67 10.08 -11.60
C THR A 63 2.28 9.88 -12.19
N ASN A 64 1.68 8.70 -12.02
CA ASN A 64 0.51 8.31 -12.79
C ASN A 64 -0.79 8.21 -11.99
N TYR A 65 -0.74 8.23 -10.65
CA TYR A 65 -1.92 7.96 -9.84
C TYR A 65 -2.14 9.02 -8.77
N ASP A 66 -3.42 9.30 -8.51
CA ASP A 66 -3.84 10.26 -7.49
C ASP A 66 -4.33 9.56 -6.22
N THR A 67 -4.80 8.32 -6.34
CA THR A 67 -5.35 7.55 -5.25
C THR A 67 -4.69 6.18 -5.18
N ILE A 68 -4.29 5.80 -3.98
CA ILE A 68 -3.68 4.50 -3.70
C ILE A 68 -4.60 3.76 -2.74
N ILE A 69 -5.04 2.56 -3.13
CA ILE A 69 -5.80 1.66 -2.26
C ILE A 69 -4.88 0.52 -1.86
N PHE A 70 -4.62 0.38 -0.56
CA PHE A 70 -3.88 -0.76 -0.05
C PHE A 70 -4.84 -1.90 0.27
N ALA A 71 -4.55 -3.09 -0.21
CA ALA A 71 -5.34 -4.28 0.06
C ALA A 71 -4.47 -5.31 0.80
N THR A 72 -4.90 -5.73 1.99
CA THR A 72 -4.11 -6.59 2.87
C THR A 72 -4.96 -7.60 3.61
N PRO A 73 -4.50 -8.86 3.74
CA PRO A 73 -5.06 -9.75 4.74
C PRO A 73 -4.68 -9.28 6.15
N VAL A 74 -5.38 -9.78 7.15
CA VAL A 74 -5.03 -9.56 8.55
C VAL A 74 -4.14 -10.73 9.00
N TYR A 75 -2.89 -10.43 9.31
CA TYR A 75 -1.93 -11.39 9.85
C TYR A 75 -1.57 -10.96 11.27
N TRP A 76 -1.98 -11.75 12.26
CA TRP A 76 -1.71 -11.43 13.66
C TRP A 76 -2.09 -9.98 14.01
N TYR A 77 -3.34 -9.62 13.69
CA TYR A 77 -3.97 -8.33 14.01
C TYR A 77 -3.37 -7.12 13.30
N SER A 78 -2.54 -7.33 12.28
CA SER A 78 -1.87 -6.27 11.56
C SER A 78 -1.84 -6.54 10.05
N MET A 79 -1.34 -5.59 9.27
CA MET A 79 -1.12 -5.80 7.84
C MET A 79 -0.09 -6.92 7.61
N SER A 80 -0.07 -7.47 6.40
CA SER A 80 0.92 -8.48 6.01
C SER A 80 2.35 -7.94 6.12
N GLY A 81 3.31 -8.84 6.31
CA GLY A 81 4.73 -8.48 6.33
C GLY A 81 5.19 -7.86 5.01
N ILE A 82 4.71 -8.36 3.89
CA ILE A 82 5.01 -7.79 2.57
C ILE A 82 4.57 -6.34 2.48
N LEU A 83 3.38 -6.02 2.94
CA LEU A 83 2.90 -4.65 2.94
C LEU A 83 3.64 -3.79 3.96
N LYS A 84 4.00 -4.36 5.13
CA LYS A 84 4.76 -3.63 6.13
C LYS A 84 6.16 -3.26 5.62
N ASP A 85 6.82 -4.17 4.91
CA ASP A 85 8.10 -3.85 4.26
C ASP A 85 7.95 -2.67 3.30
N PHE A 86 6.87 -2.65 2.52
CA PHE A 86 6.58 -1.52 1.63
C PHE A 86 6.43 -0.22 2.43
N PHE A 87 5.67 -0.25 3.52
CA PHE A 87 5.47 0.94 4.38
C PHE A 87 6.78 1.40 5.02
N ASP A 88 7.59 0.47 5.51
CA ASP A 88 8.89 0.83 6.09
C ASP A 88 9.80 1.50 5.07
N ARG A 89 9.70 1.10 3.81
CA ARG A 89 10.48 1.68 2.72
C ARG A 89 10.03 3.08 2.34
N LEU A 90 8.87 3.56 2.81
CA LEU A 90 8.50 4.97 2.65
C LEU A 90 9.55 5.90 3.27
N SER A 91 10.36 5.41 4.21
CA SER A 91 11.50 6.15 4.75
C SER A 91 12.51 6.55 3.67
N ASP A 92 12.66 5.76 2.60
CA ASP A 92 13.54 6.11 1.49
C ASP A 92 13.08 7.41 0.80
N LEU A 93 11.78 7.70 0.82
CA LEU A 93 11.22 8.91 0.25
C LEU A 93 11.42 10.14 1.15
N LEU A 94 11.80 9.92 2.41
CA LEU A 94 12.05 11.00 3.37
C LEU A 94 13.53 11.36 3.46
N HIS A 95 14.41 10.41 3.18
CA HIS A 95 15.85 10.56 3.43
C HIS A 95 16.71 10.39 2.19
N TYR A 96 16.30 9.58 1.21
CA TYR A 96 17.09 9.24 0.04
C TYR A 96 16.57 9.90 -1.24
N ARG A 97 15.27 9.81 -1.51
CA ARG A 97 14.63 10.41 -2.69
C ARG A 97 13.53 11.38 -2.25
N LYS A 98 13.94 12.46 -1.60
CA LYS A 98 13.03 13.44 -0.98
C LYS A 98 12.09 14.10 -1.99
N GLU A 99 12.54 14.28 -3.24
CA GLU A 99 11.71 14.86 -4.29
C GLU A 99 10.48 14.02 -4.63
N LEU A 100 10.60 12.70 -4.53
CA LEU A 100 9.46 11.80 -4.68
C LEU A 100 8.52 11.88 -3.49
N GLY A 101 9.08 11.91 -2.28
CA GLY A 101 8.27 11.98 -1.06
C GLY A 101 7.40 13.22 -0.99
N ARG A 102 7.91 14.37 -1.43
CA ARG A 102 7.14 15.62 -1.44
C ARG A 102 5.93 15.56 -2.35
N GLN A 103 5.97 14.74 -3.39
CA GLN A 103 4.88 14.58 -4.37
C GLN A 103 3.74 13.69 -3.84
N MET A 104 3.91 13.06 -2.70
CA MET A 104 2.81 12.33 -2.04
C MET A 104 1.75 13.28 -1.50
N LYS A 105 2.13 14.49 -1.15
CA LYS A 105 1.21 15.50 -0.61
C LYS A 105 0.07 15.77 -1.59
N GLY A 106 -1.16 15.71 -1.07
CA GLY A 106 -2.35 15.94 -1.86
C GLY A 106 -2.93 14.69 -2.53
N LYS A 107 -2.21 13.57 -2.51
CA LYS A 107 -2.77 12.29 -2.97
C LYS A 107 -3.73 11.72 -1.94
N ARG A 108 -4.45 10.68 -2.31
CA ARG A 108 -5.47 10.06 -1.48
C ARG A 108 -5.11 8.61 -1.20
N MET A 109 -5.47 8.15 -0.01
CA MET A 109 -5.23 6.77 0.43
C MET A 109 -6.53 6.16 0.92
N ALA A 110 -6.76 4.90 0.58
CA ALA A 110 -7.80 4.07 1.16
C ALA A 110 -7.20 2.69 1.50
N MET A 111 -7.91 1.90 2.28
CA MET A 111 -7.44 0.58 2.67
C MET A 111 -8.59 -0.41 2.66
N ILE A 112 -8.32 -1.62 2.21
CA ILE A 112 -9.24 -2.76 2.27
C ILE A 112 -8.52 -3.90 2.95
N SER A 113 -9.17 -4.50 3.95
CA SER A 113 -8.64 -5.66 4.65
C SER A 113 -9.58 -6.85 4.54
N ASN A 114 -9.05 -8.04 4.74
CA ASN A 114 -9.84 -9.26 4.77
C ASN A 114 -9.30 -10.25 5.79
N SER A 115 -10.20 -11.00 6.39
CA SER A 115 -9.89 -12.10 7.31
C SER A 115 -11.07 -13.08 7.33
N ASN A 116 -10.98 -14.09 8.19
CA ASN A 116 -12.10 -15.03 8.40
C ASN A 116 -13.11 -14.54 9.45
N GLU A 117 -12.87 -13.38 10.04
CA GLU A 117 -13.71 -12.82 11.09
C GLU A 117 -14.17 -11.42 10.73
N ASN A 118 -15.38 -11.06 11.17
CA ASN A 118 -15.92 -9.73 10.93
C ASN A 118 -15.35 -8.67 11.87
N ASP A 119 -14.64 -9.07 12.91
CA ASP A 119 -14.11 -8.18 13.94
C ASP A 119 -12.69 -7.74 13.58
N LEU A 120 -12.55 -6.48 13.19
CA LEU A 120 -11.26 -5.86 12.98
C LEU A 120 -10.86 -5.13 14.26
N LYS A 121 -9.75 -5.55 14.88
CA LYS A 121 -9.32 -4.99 16.14
C LYS A 121 -8.90 -3.52 16.02
N ASP A 122 -9.09 -2.79 17.10
CA ASP A 122 -8.63 -1.41 17.21
C ASP A 122 -7.12 -1.35 16.96
N GLY A 123 -6.70 -0.31 16.27
CA GLY A 123 -5.30 -0.12 15.94
C GLY A 123 -4.88 -0.70 14.59
N PHE A 124 -5.66 -1.60 13.98
CA PHE A 124 -5.31 -2.14 12.66
C PHE A 124 -5.22 -1.02 11.60
N THR A 125 -6.14 -0.09 11.61
CA THR A 125 -6.19 1.00 10.63
C THR A 125 -5.23 2.14 10.93
N MET A 126 -4.72 2.22 12.15
CA MET A 126 -3.87 3.34 12.59
C MET A 126 -2.62 3.54 11.72
N PRO A 127 -1.86 2.52 11.34
CA PRO A 127 -0.69 2.73 10.48
C PRO A 127 -1.03 3.41 9.15
N PHE A 128 -2.18 3.08 8.56
CA PHE A 128 -2.63 3.69 7.31
C PHE A 128 -3.02 5.14 7.51
N LYS A 129 -3.85 5.41 8.49
CA LYS A 129 -4.31 6.77 8.81
C LYS A 129 -3.15 7.69 9.17
N ALA A 130 -2.28 7.24 10.06
CA ALA A 130 -1.13 8.02 10.53
C ALA A 130 -0.13 8.26 9.40
N SER A 131 0.13 7.26 8.56
CA SER A 131 1.04 7.40 7.42
C SER A 131 0.49 8.39 6.39
N ALA A 132 -0.80 8.31 6.09
CA ALA A 132 -1.44 9.25 5.19
C ALA A 132 -1.29 10.69 5.71
N SER A 133 -1.60 10.90 6.99
CA SER A 133 -1.47 12.22 7.62
C SER A 133 -0.03 12.74 7.56
N TYR A 134 0.93 11.90 7.90
CA TYR A 134 2.35 12.27 7.89
C TYR A 134 2.81 12.69 6.49
N LEU A 135 2.37 11.99 5.45
CA LEU A 135 2.75 12.25 4.07
C LEU A 135 1.92 13.38 3.42
N GLY A 136 0.98 13.96 4.14
CA GLY A 136 0.11 15.01 3.59
C GLY A 136 -0.95 14.48 2.64
N MET A 137 -1.30 13.20 2.74
CA MET A 137 -2.36 12.57 1.97
C MET A 137 -3.71 12.67 2.68
N THR A 138 -4.79 12.62 1.90
CA THR A 138 -6.14 12.51 2.46
C THR A 138 -6.50 11.03 2.62
N TYR A 139 -6.82 10.62 3.84
CA TYR A 139 -7.29 9.26 4.09
C TYR A 139 -8.80 9.18 3.82
N LEU A 140 -9.18 8.40 2.80
CA LEU A 140 -10.58 8.32 2.37
C LEU A 140 -11.42 7.36 3.22
N GLY A 141 -10.78 6.43 3.91
CA GLY A 141 -11.46 5.44 4.72
C GLY A 141 -10.97 4.03 4.44
N ASP A 142 -11.66 3.08 5.06
CA ASP A 142 -11.31 1.66 4.98
C ASP A 142 -12.55 0.78 5.00
N THR A 143 -12.41 -0.44 4.51
CA THR A 143 -13.45 -1.46 4.51
C THR A 143 -12.83 -2.80 4.87
N HIS A 144 -13.48 -3.52 5.77
CA HIS A 144 -13.08 -4.87 6.13
C HIS A 144 -14.07 -5.89 5.54
N THR A 145 -13.56 -6.99 4.99
CA THR A 145 -14.35 -8.08 4.43
C THR A 145 -14.05 -9.39 5.14
N TRP A 146 -15.01 -10.33 5.17
CA TRP A 146 -14.84 -11.64 5.81
C TRP A 146 -15.69 -12.73 5.14
#